data_ebc8136f49dcf5dd8e136a082cd2f39b
#
_entry.id   ebc8136f49dcf5dd8e136a082cd2f39b
#
_cell.length_a   1.000
_cell.length_b   1.000
_cell.length_c   1.000
_cell.angle_alpha   90.00
_cell.angle_beta   90.00
_cell.angle_gamma   90.00
#
_symmetry.space_group_name_H-M   'P 1'
#
loop_
_entity.id
_entity.type
_entity.pdbx_description
1 polymer ?
#
loop_
_entity_poly.entity_id
_entity_poly.type
_entity_poly.pdbx_seq_one_letter_code
_entity_poly.pdbx_strand_id
1 'polypeptide(L)'
;MTNNYYQKHIETMPVEELQKLQSQKLVKQVQHVYDNVPYYRNLMDEKGVRPEDIRGIEDLHKLPFISKADLRDSYPDGMLAVPKSDCVRIHSTSGTTGRRVVAFYTQHDIDLWEDCCARAIVAAGGSGDDVCHVCYGYGLFTGGAGLDGGSHKVGCLTLPMSSGNTDRQIQFMNDMQATILCCTPSYAAYIAESMEEKGIKNNTLKAGIFGAEPWTEEMRHSIEKSLGIKAYDIYGLTETSGPGVAFECCEQNGMHINEDHFLAEIIDPDTGEVLPEGSVGELVFTSLDKEAFPLLRYRTRDLCVLSRKKCSCGRTFIKMSKPLGRSDDMMIIRGVNVFPSQIETVLLNEGYTPNYQIVLDRVKNTDTFDINVELSAGQFSDTVREITAREKKLASAIKGILGISPDVHLVTPKTIARSEGKAVRVIDKRKLHD
;
A
#
# COMPACT_ATOMS: atom_id res chain seq x y z
N MET A 1 23.10 -12.52 5.12
CA MET A 1 21.89 -12.33 5.95
C MET A 1 21.21 -13.67 6.06
N THR A 2 20.77 -14.08 7.24
CA THR A 2 20.02 -15.34 7.41
C THR A 2 18.62 -15.12 6.83
N ASN A 3 18.18 -16.00 5.95
CA ASN A 3 16.81 -15.97 5.41
C ASN A 3 15.85 -16.33 6.52
N ASN A 4 15.16 -15.36 7.08
CA ASN A 4 14.23 -15.57 8.18
C ASN A 4 12.81 -15.82 7.64
N TYR A 5 12.18 -16.88 8.11
CA TYR A 5 10.81 -17.26 7.76
C TYR A 5 9.99 -17.40 9.04
N TYR A 6 8.76 -16.91 9.01
CA TYR A 6 7.79 -17.17 10.07
C TYR A 6 7.17 -18.57 9.91
N GLN A 7 6.77 -18.92 8.68
CA GLN A 7 6.19 -20.22 8.32
C GLN A 7 6.94 -20.81 7.13
N LYS A 8 8.18 -21.24 7.36
CA LYS A 8 9.10 -21.68 6.30
C LYS A 8 8.48 -22.68 5.31
N HIS A 9 7.73 -23.68 5.80
CA HIS A 9 7.14 -24.72 4.97
C HIS A 9 6.13 -24.17 3.96
N ILE A 10 5.43 -23.07 4.28
CA ILE A 10 4.51 -22.37 3.37
C ILE A 10 5.29 -21.40 2.48
N GLU A 11 6.12 -20.55 3.08
CA GLU A 11 6.83 -19.48 2.36
C GLU A 11 7.83 -20.00 1.32
N THR A 12 8.25 -21.26 1.44
CA THR A 12 9.17 -21.93 0.50
C THR A 12 8.55 -23.19 -0.16
N MET A 13 7.21 -23.30 -0.11
CA MET A 13 6.49 -24.41 -0.73
C MET A 13 6.75 -24.43 -2.25
N PRO A 14 7.01 -25.60 -2.87
CA PRO A 14 7.12 -25.71 -4.32
C PRO A 14 5.89 -25.13 -5.03
N VAL A 15 6.10 -24.37 -6.12
CA VAL A 15 5.02 -23.65 -6.81
C VAL A 15 3.88 -24.58 -7.23
N GLU A 16 4.19 -25.79 -7.68
CA GLU A 16 3.18 -26.77 -8.08
C GLU A 16 2.30 -27.23 -6.90
N GLU A 17 2.89 -27.39 -5.71
CA GLU A 17 2.15 -27.73 -4.49
C GLU A 17 1.29 -26.54 -4.03
N LEU A 18 1.84 -25.34 -4.11
CA LEU A 18 1.14 -24.11 -3.79
C LEU A 18 -0.09 -23.92 -4.71
N GLN A 19 0.06 -24.13 -6.02
CA GLN A 19 -1.05 -24.03 -6.98
C GLN A 19 -2.14 -25.09 -6.74
N LYS A 20 -1.77 -26.30 -6.29
CA LYS A 20 -2.77 -27.31 -5.86
C LYS A 20 -3.53 -26.85 -4.63
N LEU A 21 -2.82 -26.29 -3.63
CA LEU A 21 -3.44 -25.73 -2.43
C LEU A 21 -4.39 -24.57 -2.79
N GLN A 22 -3.95 -23.66 -3.65
CA GLN A 22 -4.75 -22.54 -4.15
C GLN A 22 -6.02 -23.04 -4.87
N SER A 23 -5.90 -24.03 -5.75
CA SER A 23 -7.03 -24.61 -6.46
C SER A 23 -8.07 -25.22 -5.51
N GLN A 24 -7.61 -25.98 -4.50
CA GLN A 24 -8.49 -26.56 -3.49
C GLN A 24 -9.21 -25.50 -2.66
N LYS A 25 -8.51 -24.43 -2.27
CA LYS A 25 -9.11 -23.33 -1.52
C LYS A 25 -10.07 -22.51 -2.38
N LEU A 26 -9.70 -22.22 -3.64
CA LEU A 26 -10.55 -21.47 -4.56
C LEU A 26 -11.90 -22.14 -4.78
N VAL A 27 -11.92 -23.45 -5.05
CA VAL A 27 -13.17 -24.22 -5.23
C VAL A 27 -14.09 -24.09 -4.02
N LYS A 28 -13.54 -24.23 -2.81
CA LYS A 28 -14.29 -24.07 -1.55
C LYS A 28 -14.78 -22.62 -1.37
N GLN A 29 -13.92 -21.65 -1.66
CA GLN A 29 -14.25 -20.24 -1.50
C GLN A 29 -15.36 -19.80 -2.45
N VAL A 30 -15.32 -20.25 -3.71
CA VAL A 30 -16.37 -19.95 -4.69
C VAL A 30 -17.71 -20.55 -4.25
N GLN A 31 -17.72 -21.79 -3.77
CA GLN A 31 -18.95 -22.40 -3.23
C GLN A 31 -19.47 -21.61 -2.03
N HIS A 32 -18.59 -21.27 -1.07
CA HIS A 32 -18.95 -20.49 0.12
C HIS A 32 -19.57 -19.13 -0.24
N VAL A 33 -18.96 -18.42 -1.17
CA VAL A 33 -19.45 -17.12 -1.64
C VAL A 33 -20.78 -17.23 -2.36
N TYR A 34 -20.92 -18.22 -3.24
CA TYR A 34 -22.16 -18.45 -4.00
C TYR A 34 -23.33 -18.78 -3.07
N ASP A 35 -23.12 -19.61 -2.05
CA ASP A 35 -24.16 -20.02 -1.13
C ASP A 35 -24.60 -18.89 -0.18
N ASN A 36 -23.67 -18.04 0.24
CA ASN A 36 -23.91 -17.11 1.35
C ASN A 36 -24.01 -15.63 0.94
N VAL A 37 -23.51 -15.23 -0.23
CA VAL A 37 -23.53 -13.84 -0.67
C VAL A 37 -24.43 -13.67 -1.90
N PRO A 38 -25.68 -13.20 -1.74
CA PRO A 38 -26.62 -13.04 -2.85
C PRO A 38 -26.07 -12.17 -4.00
N TYR A 39 -25.27 -11.17 -3.68
CA TYR A 39 -24.64 -10.29 -4.68
C TYR A 39 -23.80 -11.11 -5.67
N TYR A 40 -22.88 -11.94 -5.17
CA TYR A 40 -22.03 -12.78 -6.02
C TYR A 40 -22.82 -13.86 -6.76
N ARG A 41 -23.82 -14.45 -6.10
CA ARG A 41 -24.69 -15.43 -6.76
C ARG A 41 -25.34 -14.82 -7.99
N ASN A 42 -25.93 -13.62 -7.85
CA ASN A 42 -26.56 -12.93 -8.97
C ASN A 42 -25.57 -12.65 -10.11
N LEU A 43 -24.38 -12.12 -9.79
CA LEU A 43 -23.34 -11.85 -10.80
C LEU A 43 -22.87 -13.11 -11.53
N MET A 44 -22.73 -14.22 -10.81
CA MET A 44 -22.33 -15.50 -11.39
C MET A 44 -23.46 -16.08 -12.25
N ASP A 45 -24.71 -16.01 -11.79
CA ASP A 45 -25.88 -16.46 -12.53
C ASP A 45 -26.08 -15.67 -13.82
N GLU A 46 -25.94 -14.34 -13.78
CA GLU A 46 -25.99 -13.46 -14.96
C GLU A 46 -24.91 -13.80 -15.98
N LYS A 47 -23.73 -14.21 -15.51
CA LYS A 47 -22.61 -14.64 -16.37
C LYS A 47 -22.74 -16.10 -16.84
N GLY A 48 -23.70 -16.84 -16.31
CA GLY A 48 -23.91 -18.27 -16.59
C GLY A 48 -22.83 -19.17 -16.01
N VAL A 49 -22.22 -18.76 -14.88
CA VAL A 49 -21.16 -19.50 -14.19
C VAL A 49 -21.69 -20.07 -12.87
N ARG A 50 -21.43 -21.32 -12.65
CA ARG A 50 -21.79 -22.06 -11.42
C ARG A 50 -20.54 -22.46 -10.63
N PRO A 51 -20.64 -22.72 -9.32
CA PRO A 51 -19.49 -23.19 -8.54
C PRO A 51 -18.79 -24.41 -9.13
N GLU A 52 -19.54 -25.38 -9.70
CA GLU A 52 -19.01 -26.59 -10.32
C GLU A 52 -18.23 -26.36 -11.61
N ASP A 53 -18.33 -25.17 -12.20
CA ASP A 53 -17.54 -24.76 -13.37
C ASP A 53 -16.12 -24.34 -12.99
N ILE A 54 -15.87 -24.12 -11.70
CA ILE A 54 -14.56 -23.71 -11.14
C ILE A 54 -13.93 -24.93 -10.48
N ARG A 55 -12.96 -25.54 -11.16
CA ARG A 55 -12.27 -26.75 -10.71
C ARG A 55 -10.87 -26.48 -10.16
N GLY A 56 -10.33 -25.31 -10.45
CA GLY A 56 -9.01 -24.86 -10.02
C GLY A 56 -8.72 -23.43 -10.44
N ILE A 57 -7.49 -22.99 -10.20
CA ILE A 57 -7.06 -21.61 -10.47
C ILE A 57 -7.08 -21.28 -11.98
N GLU A 58 -7.00 -22.28 -12.85
CA GLU A 58 -7.12 -22.13 -14.30
C GLU A 58 -8.50 -21.63 -14.75
N ASP A 59 -9.53 -21.87 -13.95
CA ASP A 59 -10.91 -21.45 -14.21
C ASP A 59 -11.24 -20.07 -13.63
N LEU A 60 -10.30 -19.42 -12.92
CA LEU A 60 -10.49 -18.14 -12.24
C LEU A 60 -11.05 -17.06 -13.18
N HIS A 61 -10.61 -17.04 -14.44
CA HIS A 61 -11.04 -16.10 -15.47
C HIS A 61 -12.54 -16.15 -15.79
N LYS A 62 -13.24 -17.25 -15.45
CA LYS A 62 -14.68 -17.40 -15.64
C LYS A 62 -15.49 -16.57 -14.65
N LEU A 63 -14.94 -16.31 -13.46
CA LEU A 63 -15.61 -15.52 -12.42
C LEU A 63 -15.76 -14.05 -12.83
N PRO A 64 -16.83 -13.37 -12.37
CA PRO A 64 -16.99 -11.94 -12.58
C PRO A 64 -15.98 -11.14 -11.77
N PHE A 65 -15.66 -9.94 -12.26
CA PHE A 65 -14.94 -8.95 -11.45
C PHE A 65 -15.89 -8.23 -10.50
N ILE A 66 -15.35 -7.78 -9.39
CA ILE A 66 -15.96 -6.78 -8.52
C ILE A 66 -15.02 -5.61 -8.30
N SER A 67 -15.57 -4.49 -7.95
CA SER A 67 -14.88 -3.22 -7.75
C SER A 67 -15.25 -2.59 -6.41
N LYS A 68 -14.61 -1.49 -6.08
CA LYS A 68 -14.94 -0.72 -4.87
C LYS A 68 -16.35 -0.13 -4.92
N ALA A 69 -16.92 0.13 -6.11
CA ALA A 69 -18.29 0.58 -6.26
C ALA A 69 -19.28 -0.49 -5.78
N ASP A 70 -19.08 -1.73 -6.18
CA ASP A 70 -19.91 -2.87 -5.77
C ASP A 70 -19.91 -3.05 -4.25
N LEU A 71 -18.75 -2.88 -3.61
CA LEU A 71 -18.63 -2.96 -2.15
C LEU A 71 -19.36 -1.79 -1.44
N ARG A 72 -19.35 -0.60 -2.03
CA ARG A 72 -20.08 0.57 -1.50
C ARG A 72 -21.59 0.44 -1.66
N ASP A 73 -22.04 -0.10 -2.79
CA ASP A 73 -23.45 -0.32 -3.07
C ASP A 73 -24.02 -1.42 -2.17
N SER A 74 -23.19 -2.36 -1.75
CA SER A 74 -23.53 -3.43 -0.80
C SER A 74 -23.40 -3.02 0.68
N TYR A 75 -23.17 -1.71 0.99
CA TYR A 75 -23.05 -1.23 2.36
C TYR A 75 -24.34 -1.43 3.17
N PRO A 76 -24.26 -1.81 4.46
CA PRO A 76 -23.02 -2.07 5.23
C PRO A 76 -22.54 -3.52 5.18
N ASP A 77 -23.39 -4.49 4.88
CA ASP A 77 -23.16 -5.93 5.09
C ASP A 77 -23.63 -6.84 3.95
N GLY A 78 -23.95 -6.26 2.79
CA GLY A 78 -24.42 -7.03 1.62
C GLY A 78 -23.40 -8.01 1.03
N MET A 79 -22.12 -7.90 1.44
CA MET A 79 -21.04 -8.82 1.07
C MET A 79 -20.66 -9.79 2.20
N LEU A 80 -21.41 -9.78 3.32
CA LEU A 80 -21.13 -10.65 4.45
C LEU A 80 -21.52 -12.09 4.13
N ALA A 81 -20.57 -13.02 4.30
CA ALA A 81 -20.74 -14.45 3.95
C ALA A 81 -21.00 -15.36 5.16
N VAL A 82 -21.04 -14.80 6.37
CA VAL A 82 -21.34 -15.51 7.62
C VAL A 82 -22.33 -14.70 8.47
N PRO A 83 -23.00 -15.31 9.48
CA PRO A 83 -23.79 -14.55 10.44
C PRO A 83 -22.94 -13.49 11.17
N LYS A 84 -23.50 -12.31 11.46
CA LYS A 84 -22.80 -11.26 12.21
C LYS A 84 -22.31 -11.72 13.59
N SER A 85 -23.00 -12.68 14.20
CA SER A 85 -22.61 -13.29 15.48
C SER A 85 -21.27 -14.00 15.44
N ASP A 86 -20.82 -14.42 14.26
CA ASP A 86 -19.57 -15.14 14.06
C ASP A 86 -18.40 -14.18 13.79
N CYS A 87 -18.72 -12.89 13.59
CA CYS A 87 -17.72 -11.84 13.41
C CYS A 87 -17.25 -11.28 14.75
N VAL A 88 -15.95 -11.15 14.90
CA VAL A 88 -15.31 -10.62 16.11
C VAL A 88 -14.83 -9.19 15.94
N ARG A 89 -14.72 -8.70 14.70
CA ARG A 89 -14.19 -7.37 14.41
C ARG A 89 -14.71 -6.83 13.09
N ILE A 90 -14.77 -5.50 12.97
CA ILE A 90 -14.96 -4.77 11.71
C ILE A 90 -13.84 -3.75 11.51
N HIS A 91 -13.51 -3.51 10.27
CA HIS A 91 -12.71 -2.37 9.84
C HIS A 91 -13.40 -1.63 8.69
N SER A 92 -13.01 -0.40 8.43
CA SER A 92 -13.57 0.35 7.30
C SER A 92 -12.55 1.24 6.64
N THR A 93 -12.80 1.53 5.36
CA THR A 93 -12.04 2.55 4.61
C THR A 93 -12.34 3.95 5.12
N SER A 94 -11.48 4.93 4.79
CA SER A 94 -11.65 6.34 5.23
C SER A 94 -12.94 7.00 4.73
N GLY A 95 -13.49 6.54 3.59
CA GLY A 95 -14.71 7.10 3.02
C GLY A 95 -14.58 8.51 2.43
N THR A 96 -13.36 8.95 2.12
CA THR A 96 -13.08 10.29 1.55
C THR A 96 -13.79 10.58 0.23
N THR A 97 -14.12 9.52 -0.54
CA THR A 97 -14.75 9.63 -1.87
C THR A 97 -16.18 9.06 -1.92
N GLY A 98 -16.89 9.04 -0.78
CA GLY A 98 -18.26 8.53 -0.71
C GLY A 98 -18.51 7.58 0.46
N ARG A 99 -19.46 6.64 0.30
CA ARG A 99 -19.75 5.63 1.34
C ARG A 99 -18.51 4.79 1.65
N ARG A 100 -18.34 4.49 2.93
CA ARG A 100 -17.25 3.60 3.39
C ARG A 100 -17.50 2.17 2.92
N VAL A 101 -16.44 1.43 2.73
CA VAL A 101 -16.50 -0.04 2.70
C VAL A 101 -16.28 -0.52 4.12
N VAL A 102 -17.11 -1.46 4.57
CA VAL A 102 -16.98 -2.13 5.87
C VAL A 102 -16.56 -3.56 5.61
N ALA A 103 -15.40 -3.95 6.12
CA ALA A 103 -14.90 -5.32 6.09
C ALA A 103 -15.15 -5.99 7.45
N PHE A 104 -15.67 -7.20 7.41
CA PHE A 104 -15.97 -8.02 8.57
C PHE A 104 -14.92 -9.13 8.71
N TYR A 105 -14.66 -9.56 9.95
CA TYR A 105 -13.64 -10.56 10.26
C TYR A 105 -14.18 -11.55 11.29
N THR A 106 -14.08 -12.84 10.99
CA THR A 106 -14.16 -13.91 11.99
C THR A 106 -12.84 -13.99 12.77
N GLN A 107 -12.76 -14.82 13.80
CA GLN A 107 -11.49 -15.07 14.47
C GLN A 107 -10.48 -15.72 13.51
N HIS A 108 -10.91 -16.62 12.64
CA HIS A 108 -10.07 -17.20 11.61
C HIS A 108 -9.47 -16.13 10.67
N ASP A 109 -10.30 -15.17 10.22
CA ASP A 109 -9.85 -14.07 9.36
C ASP A 109 -8.78 -13.21 10.06
N ILE A 110 -8.94 -12.98 11.37
CA ILE A 110 -7.95 -12.25 12.18
C ILE A 110 -6.65 -13.04 12.29
N ASP A 111 -6.72 -14.33 12.61
CA ASP A 111 -5.55 -15.20 12.79
C ASP A 111 -4.72 -15.28 11.51
N LEU A 112 -5.38 -15.44 10.36
CA LEU A 112 -4.79 -15.43 9.03
C LEU A 112 -4.07 -14.11 8.73
N TRP A 113 -4.75 -12.99 8.99
CA TRP A 113 -4.20 -11.66 8.75
C TRP A 113 -2.98 -11.36 9.63
N GLU A 114 -3.06 -11.74 10.91
CA GLU A 114 -1.93 -11.61 11.83
C GLU A 114 -0.73 -12.45 11.40
N ASP A 115 -0.94 -13.66 10.88
CA ASP A 115 0.11 -14.50 10.30
C ASP A 115 0.78 -13.84 9.08
N CYS A 116 -0.01 -13.22 8.20
CA CYS A 116 0.53 -12.44 7.07
C CYS A 116 1.42 -11.28 7.53
N CYS A 117 1.00 -10.55 8.55
CA CYS A 117 1.80 -9.46 9.14
C CYS A 117 3.04 -9.99 9.87
N ALA A 118 2.94 -11.15 10.55
CA ALA A 118 4.08 -11.80 11.19
C ALA A 118 5.16 -12.20 10.16
N ARG A 119 4.75 -12.72 9.00
CA ARG A 119 5.68 -13.00 7.88
C ARG A 119 6.42 -11.75 7.43
N ALA A 120 5.72 -10.60 7.31
CA ALA A 120 6.33 -9.32 6.96
C ALA A 120 7.38 -8.87 8.00
N ILE A 121 7.05 -8.95 9.28
CA ILE A 121 7.95 -8.58 10.39
C ILE A 121 9.20 -9.47 10.38
N VAL A 122 9.03 -10.79 10.26
CA VAL A 122 10.15 -11.73 10.24
C VAL A 122 11.00 -11.58 8.96
N ALA A 123 10.38 -11.30 7.82
CA ALA A 123 11.09 -11.04 6.57
C ALA A 123 11.93 -9.76 6.62
N ALA A 124 11.50 -8.76 7.39
CA ALA A 124 12.26 -7.54 7.69
C ALA A 124 13.36 -7.74 8.75
N GLY A 125 13.53 -8.97 9.25
CA GLY A 125 14.54 -9.31 10.26
C GLY A 125 14.06 -9.20 11.71
N GLY A 126 12.74 -9.13 11.92
CA GLY A 126 12.13 -9.12 13.25
C GLY A 126 12.12 -10.49 13.92
N SER A 127 12.13 -10.49 15.23
CA SER A 127 12.14 -11.67 16.11
C SER A 127 11.45 -11.35 17.45
N GLY A 128 11.29 -12.35 18.31
CA GLY A 128 10.72 -12.16 19.65
C GLY A 128 11.53 -11.25 20.58
N ASP A 129 12.78 -10.95 20.23
CA ASP A 129 13.64 -10.04 21.02
C ASP A 129 13.43 -8.55 20.63
N ASP A 130 12.57 -8.27 19.66
CA ASP A 130 12.39 -6.94 19.11
C ASP A 130 11.27 -6.14 19.78
N VAL A 131 11.43 -4.82 19.73
CA VAL A 131 10.43 -3.85 20.16
C VAL A 131 9.83 -3.19 18.91
N CYS A 132 8.56 -3.48 18.66
CA CYS A 132 7.84 -3.03 17.47
C CYS A 132 7.03 -1.76 17.78
N HIS A 133 7.44 -0.62 17.23
CA HIS A 133 6.80 0.67 17.41
C HIS A 133 5.78 0.92 16.32
N VAL A 134 4.49 0.80 16.63
CA VAL A 134 3.38 0.87 15.65
C VAL A 134 2.74 2.24 15.67
N CYS A 135 3.05 3.05 14.64
CA CYS A 135 2.54 4.41 14.44
C CYS A 135 1.43 4.48 13.37
N TYR A 136 0.85 3.37 12.96
CA TYR A 136 -0.35 3.38 12.14
C TYR A 136 -1.59 3.66 12.97
N GLY A 137 -2.61 4.28 12.35
CA GLY A 137 -3.91 4.48 13.00
C GLY A 137 -4.58 3.17 13.38
N TYR A 138 -5.19 3.16 14.54
CA TYR A 138 -6.03 2.08 15.07
C TYR A 138 -7.52 2.38 14.84
N GLY A 139 -8.40 1.65 15.52
CA GLY A 139 -9.84 1.77 15.41
C GLY A 139 -10.35 1.13 14.13
N LEU A 140 -11.04 1.91 13.29
CA LEU A 140 -11.58 1.39 12.03
C LEU A 140 -10.53 1.17 10.94
N PHE A 141 -9.31 1.72 11.08
CA PHE A 141 -8.22 1.49 10.15
C PHE A 141 -7.51 0.17 10.44
N THR A 142 -7.05 -0.50 9.39
CA THR A 142 -6.41 -1.81 9.48
C THR A 142 -4.92 -1.74 9.83
N GLY A 143 -4.24 -0.62 9.51
CA GLY A 143 -2.78 -0.54 9.58
C GLY A 143 -2.20 -0.86 10.96
N GLY A 144 -2.71 -0.19 12.02
CA GLY A 144 -2.27 -0.44 13.39
C GLY A 144 -2.59 -1.86 13.85
N ALA A 145 -3.85 -2.27 13.71
CA ALA A 145 -4.32 -3.57 14.22
C ALA A 145 -3.60 -4.77 13.59
N GLY A 146 -3.31 -4.72 12.27
CA GLY A 146 -2.64 -5.84 11.60
C GLY A 146 -1.19 -6.01 12.05
N LEU A 147 -0.42 -4.91 12.11
CA LEU A 147 0.98 -4.98 12.53
C LEU A 147 1.13 -5.24 14.03
N ASP A 148 0.18 -4.76 14.84
CA ASP A 148 0.08 -5.09 16.26
C ASP A 148 -0.10 -6.60 16.47
N GLY A 149 -1.14 -7.19 15.85
CA GLY A 149 -1.38 -8.63 15.93
C GLY A 149 -0.23 -9.46 15.37
N GLY A 150 0.33 -9.05 14.21
CA GLY A 150 1.51 -9.72 13.64
C GLY A 150 2.73 -9.67 14.56
N SER A 151 2.97 -8.54 15.25
CA SER A 151 4.08 -8.42 16.19
C SER A 151 3.88 -9.32 17.42
N HIS A 152 2.66 -9.46 17.92
CA HIS A 152 2.33 -10.42 18.98
C HIS A 152 2.57 -11.87 18.55
N LYS A 153 2.19 -12.24 17.31
CA LYS A 153 2.45 -13.58 16.76
C LYS A 153 3.96 -13.90 16.66
N VAL A 154 4.80 -12.91 16.39
CA VAL A 154 6.26 -13.05 16.39
C VAL A 154 6.82 -13.12 17.80
N GLY A 155 6.13 -12.58 18.79
CA GLY A 155 6.56 -12.47 20.18
C GLY A 155 7.30 -11.17 20.50
N CYS A 156 7.20 -10.14 19.64
CA CYS A 156 7.78 -8.82 19.89
C CYS A 156 7.08 -8.11 21.06
N LEU A 157 7.81 -7.22 21.75
CA LEU A 157 7.18 -6.20 22.58
C LEU A 157 6.57 -5.12 21.65
N THR A 158 5.26 -4.94 21.69
CA THR A 158 4.57 -3.97 20.85
C THR A 158 4.32 -2.65 21.59
N LEU A 159 4.66 -1.53 20.94
CA LEU A 159 4.28 -0.18 21.37
C LEU A 159 3.12 0.30 20.46
N PRO A 160 1.85 0.20 20.92
CA PRO A 160 0.67 0.51 20.10
C PRO A 160 0.36 2.02 20.14
N MET A 161 1.25 2.82 19.56
CA MET A 161 1.23 4.29 19.73
C MET A 161 0.15 4.99 18.92
N SER A 162 -0.36 4.36 17.84
CA SER A 162 -1.24 4.99 16.87
C SER A 162 -0.54 6.14 16.11
N SER A 163 -1.27 6.84 15.23
CA SER A 163 -0.74 8.02 14.52
C SER A 163 -0.82 9.28 15.38
N GLY A 164 0.02 10.27 15.07
CA GLY A 164 -0.01 11.59 15.70
C GLY A 164 0.92 11.76 16.91
N ASN A 165 1.01 13.00 17.37
CA ASN A 165 1.86 13.39 18.49
C ASN A 165 3.33 12.97 18.34
N THR A 166 3.97 13.47 17.30
CA THR A 166 5.33 13.08 16.86
C THR A 166 6.38 13.19 17.98
N ASP A 167 6.26 14.17 18.87
CA ASP A 167 7.19 14.32 20.00
C ASP A 167 7.11 13.13 20.95
N ARG A 168 5.91 12.67 21.26
CA ARG A 168 5.69 11.50 22.10
C ARG A 168 6.13 10.21 21.39
N GLN A 169 5.94 10.12 20.06
CA GLN A 169 6.46 9.00 19.28
C GLN A 169 7.97 8.88 19.43
N ILE A 170 8.69 9.98 19.21
CA ILE A 170 10.16 10.02 19.31
C ILE A 170 10.61 9.69 20.73
N GLN A 171 9.94 10.25 21.75
CA GLN A 171 10.26 9.97 23.14
C GLN A 171 10.13 8.48 23.45
N PHE A 172 8.94 7.87 23.20
CA PHE A 172 8.71 6.46 23.50
C PHE A 172 9.60 5.51 22.69
N MET A 173 9.86 5.85 21.42
CA MET A 173 10.77 5.09 20.57
C MET A 173 12.17 4.99 21.19
N ASN A 174 12.66 6.08 21.78
CA ASN A 174 13.96 6.10 22.46
C ASN A 174 13.91 5.47 23.85
N ASP A 175 12.93 5.83 24.69
CA ASP A 175 12.82 5.34 26.06
C ASP A 175 12.64 3.82 26.10
N MET A 176 11.87 3.26 25.17
CA MET A 176 11.62 1.83 25.05
C MET A 176 12.59 1.10 24.12
N GLN A 177 13.58 1.80 23.58
CA GLN A 177 14.59 1.24 22.68
C GLN A 177 13.97 0.47 21.48
N ALA A 178 12.99 1.08 20.82
CA ALA A 178 12.34 0.47 19.67
C ALA A 178 13.36 0.04 18.60
N THR A 179 13.14 -1.15 18.04
CA THR A 179 14.03 -1.75 17.03
C THR A 179 13.39 -1.81 15.64
N ILE A 180 12.05 -1.82 15.58
CA ILE A 180 11.27 -1.84 14.35
C ILE A 180 10.26 -0.68 14.39
N LEU A 181 10.25 0.16 13.34
CA LEU A 181 9.29 1.25 13.17
C LEU A 181 8.26 0.87 12.10
N CYS A 182 6.96 0.94 12.44
CA CYS A 182 5.86 0.66 11.53
C CYS A 182 5.00 1.91 11.35
N CYS A 183 5.03 2.53 10.16
CA CYS A 183 4.23 3.72 9.83
C CYS A 183 4.12 3.92 8.31
N THR A 184 3.47 5.01 7.88
CA THR A 184 3.53 5.41 6.47
C THR A 184 4.91 5.97 6.12
N PRO A 185 5.38 5.83 4.86
CA PRO A 185 6.69 6.38 4.44
C PRO A 185 6.82 7.87 4.71
N SER A 186 5.77 8.67 4.41
CA SER A 186 5.78 10.11 4.68
C SER A 186 5.90 10.43 6.17
N TYR A 187 5.30 9.60 7.04
CA TYR A 187 5.42 9.80 8.48
C TYR A 187 6.81 9.40 8.99
N ALA A 188 7.42 8.36 8.43
CA ALA A 188 8.82 8.01 8.73
C ALA A 188 9.77 9.16 8.37
N ALA A 189 9.59 9.77 7.20
CA ALA A 189 10.35 10.95 6.79
C ALA A 189 10.15 12.15 7.75
N TYR A 190 8.91 12.37 8.20
CA TYR A 190 8.60 13.43 9.17
C TYR A 190 9.19 13.15 10.57
N ILE A 191 9.18 11.91 11.03
CA ILE A 191 9.87 11.52 12.27
C ILE A 191 11.38 11.81 12.14
N ALA A 192 11.98 11.42 11.01
CA ALA A 192 13.41 11.68 10.76
C ALA A 192 13.75 13.19 10.76
N GLU A 193 12.95 14.00 10.06
CA GLU A 193 13.07 15.47 10.04
C GLU A 193 12.97 16.05 11.47
N SER A 194 11.97 15.61 12.25
CA SER A 194 11.76 16.09 13.62
C SER A 194 12.88 15.69 14.58
N MET A 195 13.46 14.50 14.39
CA MET A 195 14.62 14.05 15.17
C MET A 195 15.86 14.87 14.84
N GLU A 196 16.12 15.15 13.56
CA GLU A 196 17.24 15.97 13.10
C GLU A 196 17.15 17.39 13.66
N GLU A 197 15.99 18.04 13.56
CA GLU A 197 15.74 19.39 14.11
C GLU A 197 16.02 19.49 15.62
N LYS A 198 15.72 18.43 16.36
CA LYS A 198 15.92 18.37 17.83
C LYS A 198 17.30 17.85 18.23
N GLY A 199 18.14 17.47 17.27
CA GLY A 199 19.42 16.84 17.54
C GLY A 199 19.33 15.47 18.24
N ILE A 200 18.17 14.78 18.09
CA ILE A 200 17.92 13.47 18.69
C ILE A 200 18.44 12.40 17.76
N LYS A 201 19.17 11.44 18.31
CA LYS A 201 19.61 10.24 17.59
C LYS A 201 18.96 9.00 18.19
N ASN A 202 18.49 8.11 17.36
CA ASN A 202 18.10 6.76 17.76
C ASN A 202 19.15 5.78 17.23
N ASN A 203 19.66 4.93 18.11
CA ASN A 203 20.71 3.97 17.77
C ASN A 203 20.21 2.52 17.88
N THR A 204 18.92 2.31 18.16
CA THR A 204 18.33 0.98 18.36
C THR A 204 17.48 0.50 17.19
N LEU A 205 16.90 1.43 16.41
CA LEU A 205 16.16 1.09 15.20
C LEU A 205 17.07 0.36 14.20
N LYS A 206 16.59 -0.74 13.68
CA LYS A 206 17.27 -1.54 12.65
C LYS A 206 16.44 -1.70 11.37
N ALA A 207 15.11 -1.66 11.49
CA ALA A 207 14.20 -1.85 10.38
C ALA A 207 12.99 -0.91 10.46
N GLY A 208 12.47 -0.54 9.30
CA GLY A 208 11.18 0.10 9.13
C GLY A 208 10.28 -0.74 8.23
N ILE A 209 8.99 -0.86 8.56
CA ILE A 209 7.98 -1.52 7.74
C ILE A 209 6.96 -0.45 7.36
N PHE A 210 7.01 -0.03 6.09
CA PHE A 210 6.30 1.13 5.60
C PHE A 210 5.32 0.76 4.47
N GLY A 211 4.17 1.42 4.43
CA GLY A 211 3.17 1.17 3.41
C GLY A 211 1.96 2.08 3.54
N ALA A 212 0.84 1.66 2.97
CA ALA A 212 -0.43 2.39 2.92
C ALA A 212 -0.45 3.59 1.96
N GLU A 213 0.67 3.99 1.40
CA GLU A 213 0.81 5.01 0.34
C GLU A 213 1.94 4.62 -0.61
N PRO A 214 1.89 5.05 -1.88
CA PRO A 214 3.01 4.90 -2.81
C PRO A 214 4.23 5.70 -2.33
N TRP A 215 5.42 5.15 -2.53
CA TRP A 215 6.69 5.83 -2.25
C TRP A 215 7.80 5.32 -3.16
N THR A 216 8.77 6.19 -3.43
CA THR A 216 9.83 5.93 -4.40
C THR A 216 11.07 5.30 -3.76
N GLU A 217 11.99 4.77 -4.59
CA GLU A 217 13.27 4.27 -4.09
C GLU A 217 14.13 5.39 -3.53
N GLU A 218 14.05 6.59 -4.09
CA GLU A 218 14.72 7.78 -3.60
C GLU A 218 14.26 8.14 -2.18
N MET A 219 12.95 8.06 -1.94
CA MET A 219 12.40 8.26 -0.60
C MET A 219 12.85 7.16 0.37
N ARG A 220 12.91 5.90 -0.08
CA ARG A 220 13.48 4.78 0.68
C ARG A 220 14.90 5.12 1.14
N HIS A 221 15.78 5.46 0.19
CA HIS A 221 17.17 5.79 0.49
C HIS A 221 17.32 6.98 1.45
N SER A 222 16.46 8.00 1.29
CA SER A 222 16.43 9.15 2.20
C SER A 222 16.07 8.73 3.62
N ILE A 223 15.01 7.94 3.80
CA ILE A 223 14.58 7.45 5.11
C ILE A 223 15.65 6.53 5.73
N GLU A 224 16.18 5.57 4.96
CA GLU A 224 17.23 4.66 5.41
C GLU A 224 18.46 5.42 5.91
N LYS A 225 18.87 6.44 5.17
CA LYS A 225 20.02 7.29 5.54
C LYS A 225 19.76 8.10 6.81
N SER A 226 18.57 8.71 6.91
CA SER A 226 18.26 9.62 8.03
C SER A 226 18.03 8.88 9.34
N LEU A 227 17.37 7.70 9.29
CA LEU A 227 17.08 6.88 10.48
C LEU A 227 18.14 5.80 10.76
N GLY A 228 19.06 5.53 9.83
CA GLY A 228 20.07 4.47 9.99
C GLY A 228 19.50 3.04 9.93
N ILE A 229 18.42 2.82 9.20
CA ILE A 229 17.65 1.56 9.16
C ILE A 229 17.66 0.92 7.77
N LYS A 230 17.08 -0.29 7.67
CA LYS A 230 16.58 -0.85 6.42
C LYS A 230 15.06 -0.66 6.33
N ALA A 231 14.56 -0.18 5.19
CA ALA A 231 13.16 0.17 4.99
C ALA A 231 12.47 -0.82 4.03
N TYR A 232 11.46 -1.53 4.52
CA TYR A 232 10.74 -2.57 3.80
C TYR A 232 9.31 -2.12 3.49
N ASP A 233 8.85 -2.46 2.29
CA ASP A 233 7.49 -2.16 1.87
C ASP A 233 6.51 -3.24 2.34
N ILE A 234 5.30 -2.82 2.70
CA ILE A 234 4.18 -3.70 3.02
C ILE A 234 2.93 -3.19 2.30
N TYR A 235 2.24 -4.09 1.61
CA TYR A 235 1.05 -3.77 0.85
C TYR A 235 -0.19 -4.46 1.41
N GLY A 236 -1.31 -3.78 1.29
CA GLY A 236 -2.63 -4.33 1.58
C GLY A 236 -3.72 -3.26 1.50
N LEU A 237 -4.94 -3.72 1.45
CA LEU A 237 -6.16 -2.92 1.40
C LEU A 237 -7.10 -3.36 2.50
N THR A 238 -7.85 -2.43 3.09
CA THR A 238 -8.90 -2.77 4.08
C THR A 238 -9.88 -3.80 3.53
N GLU A 239 -10.17 -3.71 2.24
CA GLU A 239 -11.10 -4.60 1.54
C GLU A 239 -10.59 -6.05 1.49
N THR A 240 -9.30 -6.27 1.32
CA THR A 240 -8.71 -7.62 1.25
C THR A 240 -8.48 -8.22 2.63
N SER A 241 -7.70 -7.57 3.49
CA SER A 241 -7.51 -7.94 4.91
C SER A 241 -6.85 -6.81 5.71
N GLY A 242 -6.21 -5.85 5.06
CA GLY A 242 -5.34 -4.85 5.65
C GLY A 242 -3.89 -5.04 5.19
N PRO A 243 -2.89 -4.53 5.92
CA PRO A 243 -1.48 -4.73 5.59
C PRO A 243 -1.11 -6.22 5.65
N GLY A 244 -0.10 -6.60 4.88
CA GLY A 244 0.42 -7.97 4.87
C GLY A 244 -0.12 -8.85 3.75
N VAL A 245 -0.98 -8.36 2.84
CA VAL A 245 -1.33 -9.10 1.61
C VAL A 245 -0.08 -9.39 0.80
N ALA A 246 0.84 -8.41 0.74
CA ALA A 246 2.17 -8.59 0.21
C ALA A 246 3.21 -7.85 1.07
N PHE A 247 4.46 -8.34 1.07
CA PHE A 247 5.55 -7.81 1.90
C PHE A 247 6.91 -7.97 1.22
N GLU A 248 7.81 -7.05 1.46
CA GLU A 248 9.20 -7.18 1.03
C GLU A 248 10.01 -8.09 1.96
N CYS A 249 11.00 -8.74 1.38
CA CYS A 249 12.03 -9.48 2.09
C CYS A 249 13.35 -8.69 2.13
N CYS A 250 14.40 -9.30 2.70
CA CYS A 250 15.74 -8.71 2.82
C CYS A 250 16.36 -8.24 1.48
N GLU A 251 15.86 -8.70 0.35
CA GLU A 251 16.34 -8.31 -0.99
C GLU A 251 15.82 -6.96 -1.47
N GLN A 252 14.77 -6.41 -0.83
CA GLN A 252 14.14 -5.13 -1.20
C GLN A 252 13.84 -5.00 -2.71
N ASN A 253 13.40 -6.09 -3.32
CA ASN A 253 13.19 -6.20 -4.77
C ASN A 253 11.79 -6.77 -5.07
N GLY A 254 10.78 -5.98 -4.77
CA GLY A 254 9.38 -6.36 -4.90
C GLY A 254 8.84 -7.13 -3.69
N MET A 255 7.53 -7.11 -3.55
CA MET A 255 6.80 -7.68 -2.41
C MET A 255 6.27 -9.07 -2.74
N HIS A 256 6.58 -10.05 -1.92
CA HIS A 256 6.00 -11.40 -1.98
C HIS A 256 4.53 -11.35 -1.57
N ILE A 257 3.63 -11.83 -2.42
CA ILE A 257 2.21 -11.98 -2.11
C ILE A 257 2.03 -13.24 -1.29
N ASN A 258 1.23 -13.19 -0.22
CA ASN A 258 0.86 -14.36 0.58
C ASN A 258 -0.09 -15.26 -0.22
N GLU A 259 0.47 -16.03 -1.16
CA GLU A 259 -0.26 -16.80 -2.17
C GLU A 259 -1.05 -17.99 -1.63
N ASP A 260 -0.79 -18.40 -0.41
CA ASP A 260 -1.62 -19.39 0.29
C ASP A 260 -2.97 -18.82 0.73
N HIS A 261 -3.12 -17.49 0.74
CA HIS A 261 -4.33 -16.76 1.13
C HIS A 261 -4.93 -15.91 0.01
N PHE A 262 -4.11 -15.48 -0.96
CA PHE A 262 -4.51 -14.56 -2.02
C PHE A 262 -4.03 -15.02 -3.39
N LEU A 263 -4.94 -15.10 -4.36
CA LEU A 263 -4.56 -15.18 -5.78
C LEU A 263 -4.46 -13.77 -6.35
N ALA A 264 -3.41 -13.51 -7.12
CA ALA A 264 -3.19 -12.28 -7.83
C ALA A 264 -3.22 -12.47 -9.35
N GLU A 265 -3.91 -11.57 -10.04
CA GLU A 265 -3.91 -11.44 -11.50
C GLU A 265 -3.45 -10.02 -11.87
N ILE A 266 -2.87 -9.87 -13.06
CA ILE A 266 -2.68 -8.58 -13.71
C ILE A 266 -3.61 -8.54 -14.91
N ILE A 267 -4.40 -7.49 -15.03
CA ILE A 267 -5.34 -7.31 -16.13
C ILE A 267 -5.08 -5.98 -16.86
N ASP A 268 -5.49 -5.93 -18.12
CA ASP A 268 -5.65 -4.65 -18.81
C ASP A 268 -6.81 -3.86 -18.16
N PRO A 269 -6.58 -2.62 -17.71
CA PRO A 269 -7.60 -1.87 -16.96
C PRO A 269 -8.84 -1.51 -17.78
N ASP A 270 -8.73 -1.45 -19.11
CA ASP A 270 -9.80 -1.06 -20.01
C ASP A 270 -10.61 -2.28 -20.51
N THR A 271 -9.92 -3.33 -20.95
CA THR A 271 -10.57 -4.53 -21.51
C THR A 271 -10.90 -5.59 -20.45
N GLY A 272 -10.18 -5.61 -19.33
CA GLY A 272 -10.27 -6.66 -18.31
C GLY A 272 -9.62 -7.99 -18.71
N GLU A 273 -8.88 -8.01 -19.83
CA GLU A 273 -8.12 -9.20 -20.23
C GLU A 273 -6.94 -9.47 -19.29
N VAL A 274 -6.73 -10.73 -18.93
CA VAL A 274 -5.58 -11.14 -18.10
C VAL A 274 -4.31 -11.00 -18.93
N LEU A 275 -3.35 -10.25 -18.39
CA LEU A 275 -2.07 -10.00 -19.03
C LEU A 275 -1.01 -11.03 -18.57
N PRO A 276 -0.03 -11.35 -19.41
CA PRO A 276 1.05 -12.24 -19.05
C PRO A 276 1.94 -11.65 -17.94
N GLU A 277 2.57 -12.53 -17.18
CA GLU A 277 3.56 -12.17 -16.16
C GLU A 277 4.65 -11.25 -16.74
N GLY A 278 5.03 -10.22 -16.00
CA GLY A 278 5.97 -9.19 -16.43
C GLY A 278 5.33 -7.98 -17.12
N SER A 279 4.04 -8.04 -17.43
CA SER A 279 3.29 -6.89 -17.96
C SER A 279 2.92 -5.90 -16.85
N VAL A 280 2.84 -4.62 -17.20
CA VAL A 280 2.21 -3.61 -16.37
C VAL A 280 0.70 -3.68 -16.57
N GLY A 281 -0.07 -3.77 -15.50
CA GLY A 281 -1.53 -3.77 -15.56
C GLY A 281 -2.16 -3.57 -14.19
N GLU A 282 -3.48 -3.59 -14.14
CA GLU A 282 -4.24 -3.45 -12.90
C GLU A 282 -4.17 -4.75 -12.09
N LEU A 283 -3.81 -4.62 -10.82
CA LEU A 283 -3.75 -5.72 -9.89
C LEU A 283 -5.17 -6.12 -9.44
N VAL A 284 -5.42 -7.42 -9.46
CA VAL A 284 -6.70 -8.03 -9.05
C VAL A 284 -6.41 -9.09 -8.01
N PHE A 285 -7.18 -9.10 -6.91
CA PHE A 285 -7.07 -10.12 -5.88
C PHE A 285 -8.32 -10.98 -5.75
N THR A 286 -8.10 -12.26 -5.49
CA THR A 286 -9.10 -13.22 -5.01
C THR A 286 -8.63 -13.77 -3.67
N SER A 287 -9.45 -13.61 -2.62
CA SER A 287 -9.19 -14.24 -1.31
C SER A 287 -9.57 -15.73 -1.38
N LEU A 288 -8.74 -16.59 -0.79
CA LEU A 288 -8.86 -18.05 -0.92
C LEU A 288 -9.51 -18.74 0.29
N ASP A 289 -9.46 -18.08 1.45
CA ASP A 289 -9.92 -18.68 2.71
C ASP A 289 -10.45 -17.65 3.72
N LYS A 290 -10.83 -16.48 3.24
CA LYS A 290 -11.49 -15.47 4.08
C LYS A 290 -12.96 -15.84 4.27
N GLU A 291 -13.40 -15.92 5.52
CA GLU A 291 -14.76 -16.41 5.86
C GLU A 291 -15.82 -15.31 5.81
N ALA A 292 -15.56 -14.18 6.50
CA ALA A 292 -16.60 -13.17 6.71
C ALA A 292 -16.84 -12.27 5.51
N PHE A 293 -15.77 -11.81 4.87
CA PHE A 293 -15.82 -10.82 3.78
C PHE A 293 -14.90 -11.25 2.63
N PRO A 294 -15.24 -12.36 1.95
CA PRO A 294 -14.45 -12.88 0.83
C PRO A 294 -14.58 -12.01 -0.41
N LEU A 295 -13.48 -11.85 -1.13
CA LEU A 295 -13.44 -11.13 -2.41
C LEU A 295 -13.03 -12.07 -3.53
N LEU A 296 -13.82 -12.14 -4.60
CA LEU A 296 -13.50 -12.84 -5.84
C LEU A 296 -13.20 -11.80 -6.93
N ARG A 297 -12.01 -11.90 -7.54
CA ARG A 297 -11.54 -11.03 -8.63
C ARG A 297 -11.78 -9.53 -8.37
N TYR A 298 -11.36 -9.07 -7.20
CA TYR A 298 -11.48 -7.67 -6.78
C TYR A 298 -10.46 -6.79 -7.49
N ARG A 299 -10.95 -5.82 -8.26
CA ARG A 299 -10.15 -4.81 -8.97
C ARG A 299 -9.66 -3.76 -8.00
N THR A 300 -8.34 -3.71 -7.77
CA THR A 300 -7.73 -2.78 -6.80
C THR A 300 -7.57 -1.37 -7.33
N ARG A 301 -7.50 -1.23 -8.66
CA ARG A 301 -7.08 -0.04 -9.40
C ARG A 301 -5.59 0.29 -9.26
N ASP A 302 -4.82 -0.48 -8.51
CA ASP A 302 -3.37 -0.30 -8.41
C ASP A 302 -2.69 -0.91 -9.64
N LEU A 303 -1.79 -0.15 -10.28
CA LEU A 303 -1.01 -0.60 -11.42
C LEU A 303 0.30 -1.24 -10.94
N CYS A 304 0.50 -2.49 -11.26
CA CYS A 304 1.63 -3.30 -10.81
C CYS A 304 2.18 -4.19 -11.91
N VAL A 305 3.31 -4.83 -11.60
CA VAL A 305 3.88 -5.94 -12.38
C VAL A 305 3.96 -7.15 -11.47
N LEU A 306 3.52 -8.31 -11.92
CA LEU A 306 3.77 -9.59 -11.24
C LEU A 306 4.97 -10.31 -11.83
N SER A 307 5.77 -10.96 -10.99
CA SER A 307 6.95 -11.70 -11.40
C SER A 307 7.22 -12.92 -10.51
N ARG A 308 7.29 -14.10 -11.09
CA ARG A 308 7.70 -15.35 -10.42
C ARG A 308 9.21 -15.61 -10.48
N LYS A 309 10.00 -14.62 -10.87
CA LYS A 309 11.45 -14.75 -10.86
C LYS A 309 11.94 -15.14 -9.46
N LYS A 310 12.79 -16.17 -9.42
CA LYS A 310 13.37 -16.70 -8.18
C LYS A 310 13.99 -15.57 -7.35
N CYS A 311 13.60 -15.51 -6.08
CA CYS A 311 14.20 -14.60 -5.11
C CYS A 311 15.32 -15.28 -4.34
N SER A 312 16.44 -14.59 -4.12
CA SER A 312 17.57 -15.09 -3.34
C SER A 312 17.23 -15.32 -1.86
N CYS A 313 16.15 -14.70 -1.37
CA CYS A 313 15.61 -14.97 -0.03
C CYS A 313 15.05 -16.40 0.13
N GLY A 314 14.87 -17.15 -0.97
CA GLY A 314 14.37 -18.54 -0.96
C GLY A 314 12.84 -18.69 -0.97
N ARG A 315 12.06 -17.62 -0.81
CA ARG A 315 10.60 -17.66 -0.94
C ARG A 315 10.18 -17.95 -2.36
N THR A 316 9.13 -18.75 -2.50
CA THR A 316 8.56 -19.15 -3.79
C THR A 316 7.34 -18.34 -4.21
N PHE A 317 6.79 -17.56 -3.30
CA PHE A 317 5.66 -16.69 -3.55
C PHE A 317 5.95 -15.71 -4.70
N ILE A 318 4.95 -15.49 -5.58
CA ILE A 318 5.04 -14.48 -6.63
C ILE A 318 5.29 -13.11 -6.02
N LYS A 319 6.05 -12.29 -6.73
CA LYS A 319 6.31 -10.92 -6.31
C LYS A 319 5.49 -9.94 -7.14
N MET A 320 4.96 -8.94 -6.48
CA MET A 320 4.46 -7.72 -7.11
C MET A 320 5.50 -6.61 -7.02
N SER A 321 5.53 -5.73 -8.01
CA SER A 321 6.25 -4.47 -7.90
C SER A 321 5.59 -3.56 -6.88
N LYS A 322 6.27 -2.49 -6.45
CA LYS A 322 5.57 -1.35 -5.86
C LYS A 322 4.47 -0.89 -6.81
N PRO A 323 3.31 -0.42 -6.30
CA PRO A 323 2.33 0.23 -7.14
C PRO A 323 2.96 1.41 -7.90
N LEU A 324 2.87 1.39 -9.22
CA LEU A 324 3.36 2.45 -10.10
C LEU A 324 2.46 3.69 -10.02
N GLY A 325 1.23 3.50 -9.57
CA GLY A 325 0.15 4.46 -9.43
C GLY A 325 -1.17 3.73 -9.40
N ARG A 326 -2.26 4.48 -9.42
CA ARG A 326 -3.61 3.92 -9.54
C ARG A 326 -4.19 4.31 -10.90
N SER A 327 -4.96 3.42 -11.51
CA SER A 327 -5.63 3.71 -12.78
C SER A 327 -6.69 4.82 -12.64
N ASP A 328 -7.22 5.03 -11.42
CA ASP A 328 -8.19 6.08 -11.08
C ASP A 328 -7.57 7.35 -10.42
N ASP A 329 -6.28 7.32 -10.05
CA ASP A 329 -5.52 8.48 -9.54
C ASP A 329 -4.56 9.06 -10.61
N MET A 330 -4.55 8.46 -11.78
CA MET A 330 -3.80 8.97 -12.92
C MET A 330 -4.38 10.33 -13.33
N MET A 331 -3.56 11.35 -13.26
CA MET A 331 -3.94 12.69 -13.70
C MET A 331 -3.74 12.78 -15.22
N ILE A 332 -4.79 13.05 -15.95
CA ILE A 332 -4.67 13.44 -17.36
C ILE A 332 -4.52 14.96 -17.39
N ILE A 333 -3.34 15.45 -17.76
CA ILE A 333 -3.03 16.87 -17.81
C ILE A 333 -2.64 17.23 -19.24
N ARG A 334 -3.42 18.03 -19.90
CA ARG A 334 -3.19 18.42 -21.32
C ARG A 334 -2.95 17.21 -22.24
N GLY A 335 -3.69 16.10 -21.99
CA GLY A 335 -3.59 14.86 -22.77
C GLY A 335 -2.42 13.94 -22.39
N VAL A 336 -1.69 14.23 -21.33
CA VAL A 336 -0.57 13.42 -20.84
C VAL A 336 -0.97 12.74 -19.53
N ASN A 337 -0.68 11.44 -19.41
CA ASN A 337 -0.87 10.69 -18.18
C ASN A 337 0.27 11.00 -17.21
N VAL A 338 -0.06 11.51 -16.03
CA VAL A 338 0.90 11.92 -15.01
C VAL A 338 0.60 11.21 -13.69
N PHE A 339 1.63 10.63 -13.08
CA PHE A 339 1.56 10.06 -11.74
C PHE A 339 2.39 10.91 -10.75
N PRO A 340 1.88 11.15 -9.52
CA PRO A 340 2.63 11.89 -8.49
C PRO A 340 4.02 11.33 -8.20
N SER A 341 4.20 10.01 -8.26
CA SER A 341 5.49 9.34 -8.05
C SER A 341 6.57 9.74 -9.06
N GLN A 342 6.20 10.06 -10.30
CA GLN A 342 7.16 10.53 -11.31
C GLN A 342 7.74 11.91 -10.92
N ILE A 343 6.90 12.76 -10.36
CA ILE A 343 7.29 14.08 -9.87
C ILE A 343 8.17 13.93 -8.64
N GLU A 344 7.79 13.10 -7.68
CA GLU A 344 8.55 12.83 -6.46
C GLU A 344 9.97 12.35 -6.77
N THR A 345 10.11 11.42 -7.69
CA THR A 345 11.42 10.92 -8.16
C THR A 345 12.31 12.08 -8.66
N VAL A 346 11.77 12.99 -9.48
CA VAL A 346 12.53 14.14 -9.98
C VAL A 346 12.95 15.08 -8.84
N LEU A 347 12.01 15.39 -7.93
CA LEU A 347 12.29 16.27 -6.79
C LEU A 347 13.44 15.76 -5.93
N LEU A 348 13.40 14.49 -5.56
CA LEU A 348 14.42 13.87 -4.73
C LEU A 348 15.78 13.76 -5.43
N ASN A 349 15.79 13.44 -6.73
CA ASN A 349 17.02 13.41 -7.54
C ASN A 349 17.66 14.79 -7.72
N GLU A 350 16.86 15.85 -7.78
CA GLU A 350 17.36 17.25 -7.81
C GLU A 350 17.69 17.78 -6.40
N GLY A 351 17.61 16.93 -5.35
CA GLY A 351 18.01 17.25 -3.97
C GLY A 351 16.97 18.01 -3.16
N TYR A 352 15.70 18.02 -3.59
CA TYR A 352 14.58 18.57 -2.81
C TYR A 352 14.03 17.55 -1.83
N THR A 353 13.23 18.01 -0.87
CA THR A 353 12.53 17.17 0.09
C THR A 353 11.28 16.52 -0.55
N PRO A 354 10.73 15.43 0.03
CA PRO A 354 9.49 14.84 -0.44
C PRO A 354 8.25 15.65 -0.04
N ASN A 355 8.42 16.89 0.40
CA ASN A 355 7.34 17.77 0.81
C ASN A 355 6.92 18.63 -0.38
N TYR A 356 5.97 18.13 -1.15
CA TYR A 356 5.44 18.79 -2.34
C TYR A 356 3.92 18.62 -2.45
N GLN A 357 3.31 19.47 -3.29
CA GLN A 357 1.89 19.41 -3.58
C GLN A 357 1.65 19.79 -5.03
N ILE A 358 0.91 18.97 -5.74
CA ILE A 358 0.45 19.19 -7.11
C ILE A 358 -0.91 19.87 -7.03
N VAL A 359 -1.07 20.98 -7.69
CA VAL A 359 -2.35 21.72 -7.78
C VAL A 359 -2.77 21.77 -9.24
N LEU A 360 -3.90 21.15 -9.54
CA LEU A 360 -4.52 21.19 -10.84
C LEU A 360 -5.72 22.11 -10.80
N ASP A 361 -5.86 22.96 -11.80
CA ASP A 361 -7.03 23.81 -11.98
C ASP A 361 -7.35 23.94 -13.47
N ARG A 362 -8.49 24.54 -13.81
CA ARG A 362 -8.88 24.81 -15.20
C ARG A 362 -9.19 26.28 -15.39
N VAL A 363 -8.34 26.95 -16.16
CA VAL A 363 -8.49 28.39 -16.47
C VAL A 363 -8.68 28.53 -17.97
N LYS A 364 -9.78 29.17 -18.38
CA LYS A 364 -10.14 29.40 -19.80
C LYS A 364 -10.04 28.10 -20.65
N ASN A 365 -10.62 27.01 -20.15
CA ASN A 365 -10.62 25.67 -20.78
C ASN A 365 -9.24 25.02 -20.96
N THR A 366 -8.22 25.51 -20.23
CA THR A 366 -6.87 24.90 -20.24
C THR A 366 -6.50 24.49 -18.83
N ASP A 367 -6.02 23.27 -18.68
CA ASP A 367 -5.55 22.79 -17.38
C ASP A 367 -4.28 23.52 -16.96
N THR A 368 -4.27 24.10 -15.77
CA THR A 368 -3.05 24.54 -15.08
C THR A 368 -2.43 23.38 -14.34
N PHE A 369 -1.10 23.40 -14.24
CA PHE A 369 -0.33 22.36 -13.61
C PHE A 369 0.75 23.01 -12.76
N ASP A 370 0.41 23.26 -11.49
CA ASP A 370 1.27 23.91 -10.52
C ASP A 370 1.86 22.86 -9.56
N ILE A 371 3.13 23.04 -9.17
CA ILE A 371 3.80 22.19 -8.20
C ILE A 371 4.44 23.07 -7.13
N ASN A 372 3.90 23.05 -5.91
CA ASN A 372 4.51 23.66 -4.75
C ASN A 372 5.56 22.69 -4.18
N VAL A 373 6.80 23.14 -4.02
CA VAL A 373 7.93 22.34 -3.50
C VAL A 373 8.54 23.05 -2.32
N GLU A 374 8.61 22.39 -1.19
CA GLU A 374 9.17 22.96 0.03
C GLU A 374 10.70 22.90 0.03
N LEU A 375 11.32 24.03 0.30
CA LEU A 375 12.77 24.14 0.49
C LEU A 375 13.17 23.61 1.88
N SER A 376 14.31 22.94 1.96
CA SER A 376 14.96 22.69 3.25
C SER A 376 15.58 23.99 3.81
N ALA A 377 15.80 24.04 5.12
CA ALA A 377 16.35 25.22 5.77
C ALA A 377 17.70 25.70 5.17
N GLY A 378 18.53 24.75 4.69
CA GLY A 378 19.82 25.06 4.04
C GLY A 378 19.71 25.50 2.57
N GLN A 379 18.55 25.36 1.96
CA GLN A 379 18.31 25.71 0.55
C GLN A 379 17.65 27.08 0.38
N PHE A 380 17.21 27.69 1.49
CA PHE A 380 16.54 28.98 1.44
C PHE A 380 17.51 30.07 0.94
N SER A 381 17.10 30.87 -0.02
CA SER A 381 17.81 32.02 -0.56
C SER A 381 16.89 33.24 -0.57
N ASP A 382 17.40 34.38 -0.12
CA ASP A 382 16.65 35.65 -0.11
C ASP A 382 16.60 36.31 -1.48
N THR A 383 17.27 35.75 -2.49
CA THR A 383 17.39 36.36 -3.81
C THR A 383 16.33 35.79 -4.76
N VAL A 384 15.35 36.59 -5.14
CA VAL A 384 14.29 36.25 -6.10
C VAL A 384 14.85 35.65 -7.40
N ARG A 385 15.97 36.16 -7.88
CA ARG A 385 16.63 35.67 -9.11
C ARG A 385 17.09 34.21 -8.99
N GLU A 386 17.62 33.81 -7.83
CA GLU A 386 18.06 32.41 -7.59
C GLU A 386 16.88 31.47 -7.43
N ILE A 387 15.83 31.89 -6.72
CA ILE A 387 14.60 31.14 -6.57
C ILE A 387 14.00 30.85 -7.95
N THR A 388 13.82 31.89 -8.78
CA THR A 388 13.25 31.74 -10.14
C THR A 388 14.13 30.86 -11.04
N ALA A 389 15.46 30.92 -10.90
CA ALA A 389 16.36 30.06 -11.67
C ALA A 389 16.21 28.57 -11.28
N ARG A 390 16.05 28.28 -9.98
CA ARG A 390 15.80 26.93 -9.46
C ARG A 390 14.43 26.40 -9.89
N GLU A 391 13.37 27.21 -9.81
CA GLU A 391 12.03 26.88 -10.28
C GLU A 391 12.05 26.46 -11.75
N LYS A 392 12.72 27.27 -12.62
CA LYS A 392 12.87 26.95 -14.05
C LYS A 392 13.66 25.67 -14.30
N LYS A 393 14.76 25.46 -13.53
CA LYS A 393 15.56 24.24 -13.62
C LYS A 393 14.71 23.01 -13.29
N LEU A 394 13.97 23.05 -12.18
CA LEU A 394 13.13 21.97 -11.73
C LEU A 394 11.96 21.71 -12.69
N ALA A 395 11.30 22.77 -13.18
CA ALA A 395 10.26 22.64 -14.21
C ALA A 395 10.80 21.97 -15.49
N SER A 396 12.03 22.29 -15.89
CA SER A 396 12.70 21.65 -17.03
C SER A 396 13.01 20.18 -16.80
N ALA A 397 13.48 19.81 -15.60
CA ALA A 397 13.73 18.42 -15.23
C ALA A 397 12.44 17.59 -15.23
N ILE A 398 11.36 18.12 -14.66
CA ILE A 398 10.03 17.48 -14.67
C ILE A 398 9.51 17.34 -16.10
N LYS A 399 9.65 18.39 -16.93
CA LYS A 399 9.29 18.33 -18.35
C LYS A 399 10.06 17.25 -19.11
N GLY A 400 11.33 17.04 -18.76
CA GLY A 400 12.17 15.98 -19.37
C GLY A 400 11.59 14.57 -19.18
N ILE A 401 10.90 14.33 -18.05
CA ILE A 401 10.28 13.03 -17.73
C ILE A 401 8.85 12.97 -18.25
N LEU A 402 8.05 14.04 -18.05
CA LEU A 402 6.61 14.02 -18.32
C LEU A 402 6.24 14.47 -19.73
N GLY A 403 7.14 15.16 -20.43
CA GLY A 403 6.83 15.79 -21.73
C GLY A 403 6.04 17.09 -21.65
N ILE A 404 5.49 17.43 -20.47
CA ILE A 404 4.75 18.68 -20.20
C ILE A 404 5.44 19.48 -19.12
N SER A 405 5.31 20.80 -19.16
CA SER A 405 5.94 21.72 -18.21
C SER A 405 4.94 22.11 -17.12
N PRO A 406 5.28 21.90 -15.82
CA PRO A 406 4.54 22.51 -14.72
C PRO A 406 4.99 23.96 -14.49
N ASP A 407 4.18 24.70 -13.75
CA ASP A 407 4.59 25.90 -13.05
C ASP A 407 5.06 25.51 -11.64
N VAL A 408 6.36 25.65 -11.39
CA VAL A 408 6.97 25.26 -10.11
C VAL A 408 7.09 26.45 -9.19
N HIS A 409 6.68 26.28 -7.94
CA HIS A 409 6.75 27.28 -6.88
C HIS A 409 7.55 26.73 -5.71
N LEU A 410 8.71 27.31 -5.45
CA LEU A 410 9.50 26.99 -4.28
C LEU A 410 8.95 27.76 -3.07
N VAL A 411 8.48 27.01 -2.07
CA VAL A 411 7.88 27.59 -0.86
C VAL A 411 8.79 27.43 0.35
N THR A 412 8.56 28.26 1.36
CA THR A 412 9.33 28.24 2.61
C THR A 412 9.15 26.94 3.39
N PRO A 413 10.13 26.54 4.23
CA PRO A 413 10.02 25.39 5.10
C PRO A 413 8.72 25.41 5.92
N LYS A 414 8.07 24.23 6.07
CA LYS A 414 6.81 24.02 6.83
C LYS A 414 5.57 24.73 6.26
N THR A 415 5.61 25.17 5.00
CA THR A 415 4.44 25.68 4.29
C THR A 415 3.45 24.55 3.94
N ILE A 416 3.97 23.37 3.58
CA ILE A 416 3.15 22.22 3.26
C ILE A 416 2.88 21.44 4.55
N ALA A 417 1.59 21.23 4.85
CA ALA A 417 1.19 20.52 6.05
C ALA A 417 1.77 19.10 6.09
N ARG A 418 2.39 18.75 7.21
CA ARG A 418 2.86 17.39 7.45
C ARG A 418 1.69 16.47 7.73
N SER A 419 1.72 15.29 7.17
CA SER A 419 0.72 14.27 7.42
C SER A 419 1.26 13.26 8.45
N GLU A 420 0.48 13.03 9.49
CA GLU A 420 0.74 11.95 10.45
C GLU A 420 0.11 10.61 9.97
N GLY A 421 -0.38 10.58 8.75
CA GLY A 421 -0.93 9.45 8.03
C GLY A 421 -0.54 9.52 6.56
N LYS A 422 -1.50 9.36 5.64
CA LYS A 422 -1.26 9.46 4.19
C LYS A 422 -1.05 10.90 3.77
N ALA A 423 -0.01 11.18 2.99
CA ALA A 423 0.25 12.50 2.43
C ALA A 423 -0.78 12.86 1.35
N VAL A 424 -1.30 14.10 1.39
CA VAL A 424 -2.17 14.65 0.33
C VAL A 424 -1.25 15.32 -0.71
N ARG A 425 -0.93 14.59 -1.78
CA ARG A 425 -0.02 15.04 -2.83
C ARG A 425 -0.72 15.84 -3.93
N VAL A 426 -2.01 15.63 -4.15
CA VAL A 426 -2.77 16.21 -5.26
C VAL A 426 -3.97 16.98 -4.76
N ILE A 427 -4.11 18.23 -5.22
CA ILE A 427 -5.31 19.06 -5.09
C ILE A 427 -5.83 19.29 -6.50
N ASP A 428 -6.84 18.54 -6.91
CA ASP A 428 -7.51 18.72 -8.20
C ASP A 428 -8.74 19.62 -8.04
N LYS A 429 -8.63 20.86 -8.48
CA LYS A 429 -9.69 21.87 -8.42
C LYS A 429 -10.58 21.86 -9.67
N ARG A 430 -10.21 21.11 -10.72
CA ARG A 430 -10.97 21.06 -11.98
C ARG A 430 -12.39 20.59 -11.78
N LYS A 431 -12.62 19.68 -10.83
CA LYS A 431 -13.95 19.16 -10.44
C LYS A 431 -14.88 20.19 -9.78
N LEU A 432 -14.35 21.34 -9.41
CA LEU A 432 -15.15 22.44 -8.85
C LEU A 432 -15.76 23.32 -9.93
N HIS A 433 -15.38 23.09 -11.19
CA HIS A 433 -15.83 23.86 -12.36
C HIS A 433 -16.71 23.05 -13.31
N ASP A 434 -16.94 21.77 -13.01
CA ASP A 434 -17.90 20.88 -13.67
C ASP A 434 -19.21 20.88 -12.86
#